data_90a3fc1a05b44da0486008c1355e89ff
#
_entry.id   90a3fc1a05b44da0486008c1355e89ff
#
_cell.length_a   1.000
_cell.length_b   1.000
_cell.length_c   1.000
_cell.angle_alpha   90.00
_cell.angle_beta   90.00
_cell.angle_gamma   90.00
#
_symmetry.space_group_name_H-M   'P 1'
#
loop_
_entity.id
_entity.type
_entity.pdbx_description
1 polymer ?
#
loop_
_entity_poly.entity_id
_entity_poly.type
_entity_poly.pdbx_seq_one_letter_code
_entity_poly.pdbx_strand_id
1 'polypeptide(L)'
;MLPLAAGPERAIAATKTYTTQVAALALLAGHAAGRGAEVADGIARTADLLEEFLPVLERRVSELAVSLAFVGRMFVIGRGPEFATAREISLKLLETCRVAAEPLTATDLVHGPVAALDGLFPVWTIASADESLPAVREAAARAREVGATLIASGTAAAEIASAAHYLPVPPPPIPLLTPLLSVAPGQLLAWALAQAKRLDPDRPSGLRKITLAP
;
A
#
# COMPACT_ATOMS: atom_id res chain seq x y z
N MET A 1 -7.98 0.85 -26.76
CA MET A 1 -7.47 0.02 -25.62
C MET A 1 -6.00 0.31 -25.47
N LEU A 2 -5.54 0.62 -24.24
CA LEU A 2 -4.11 0.82 -23.94
C LEU A 2 -3.56 -0.49 -23.35
N PRO A 3 -2.64 -1.19 -24.04
CA PRO A 3 -2.03 -2.40 -23.51
C PRO A 3 -1.09 -2.02 -22.35
N LEU A 4 -1.25 -2.68 -21.19
CA LEU A 4 -0.44 -2.41 -20.01
C LEU A 4 0.97 -3.04 -20.05
N ALA A 5 1.19 -4.01 -20.93
CA ALA A 5 2.43 -4.77 -21.02
C ALA A 5 2.93 -5.37 -19.69
N ALA A 6 2.00 -5.65 -18.75
CA ALA A 6 2.31 -6.17 -17.40
C ALA A 6 2.92 -7.59 -17.40
N GLY A 7 2.94 -8.26 -18.57
CA GLY A 7 3.28 -9.66 -18.66
C GLY A 7 2.23 -10.59 -18.00
N PRO A 8 2.48 -11.89 -17.93
CA PRO A 8 1.51 -12.83 -17.36
C PRO A 8 1.39 -12.61 -15.82
N GLU A 9 0.19 -12.35 -15.33
CA GLU A 9 -0.15 -12.34 -13.91
C GLU A 9 -0.50 -13.78 -13.50
N ARG A 10 0.44 -14.46 -12.83
CA ARG A 10 0.31 -15.89 -12.50
C ARG A 10 -0.53 -16.14 -11.26
N ALA A 11 -0.35 -15.31 -10.22
CA ALA A 11 -1.14 -15.37 -9.00
C ALA A 11 -2.58 -14.89 -9.25
N ILE A 12 -3.51 -15.34 -8.43
CA ILE A 12 -4.91 -14.86 -8.45
C ILE A 12 -4.94 -13.39 -8.04
N ALA A 13 -4.29 -13.06 -6.93
CA ALA A 13 -4.14 -11.69 -6.46
C ALA A 13 -3.12 -10.95 -7.35
N ALA A 14 -3.61 -10.01 -8.15
CA ALA A 14 -2.77 -9.23 -9.06
C ALA A 14 -1.89 -8.23 -8.31
N THR A 15 -0.66 -8.04 -8.77
CA THR A 15 0.29 -7.03 -8.26
C THR A 15 0.82 -6.15 -9.39
N LYS A 16 1.41 -6.76 -10.42
CA LYS A 16 1.98 -6.05 -11.57
C LYS A 16 0.92 -5.29 -12.38
N THR A 17 -0.29 -5.85 -12.47
CA THR A 17 -1.40 -5.19 -13.16
C THR A 17 -1.73 -3.85 -12.51
N TYR A 18 -1.77 -3.77 -11.17
CA TYR A 18 -1.98 -2.52 -10.47
C TYR A 18 -0.87 -1.50 -10.76
N THR A 19 0.39 -1.88 -10.59
CA THR A 19 1.52 -0.95 -10.79
C THR A 19 1.61 -0.46 -12.22
N THR A 20 1.37 -1.33 -13.21
CA THR A 20 1.36 -0.91 -14.62
C THR A 20 0.14 -0.04 -14.98
N GLN A 21 -1.02 -0.23 -14.33
CA GLN A 21 -2.14 0.70 -14.47
C GLN A 21 -1.81 2.10 -13.95
N VAL A 22 -1.19 2.20 -12.77
CA VAL A 22 -0.76 3.49 -12.20
C VAL A 22 0.27 4.16 -13.13
N ALA A 23 1.26 3.41 -13.62
CA ALA A 23 2.26 3.93 -14.57
C ALA A 23 1.63 4.41 -15.88
N ALA A 24 0.69 3.64 -16.44
CA ALA A 24 -0.01 4.01 -17.68
C ALA A 24 -0.86 5.28 -17.50
N LEU A 25 -1.55 5.42 -16.37
CA LEU A 25 -2.33 6.63 -16.05
C LEU A 25 -1.42 7.84 -15.84
N ALA A 26 -0.26 7.66 -15.18
CA ALA A 26 0.73 8.72 -15.01
C ALA A 26 1.29 9.17 -16.37
N LEU A 27 1.62 8.24 -17.27
CA LEU A 27 2.06 8.55 -18.64
C LEU A 27 0.98 9.30 -19.41
N LEU A 28 -0.27 8.86 -19.35
CA LEU A 28 -1.38 9.53 -20.01
C LEU A 28 -1.54 10.98 -19.51
N ALA A 29 -1.53 11.17 -18.21
CA ALA A 29 -1.60 12.50 -17.59
C ALA A 29 -0.38 13.36 -17.98
N GLY A 30 0.83 12.79 -17.99
CA GLY A 30 2.04 13.46 -18.41
C GLY A 30 1.98 13.91 -19.88
N HIS A 31 1.51 13.07 -20.78
CA HIS A 31 1.32 13.43 -22.19
C HIS A 31 0.27 14.53 -22.36
N ALA A 32 -0.86 14.45 -21.66
CA ALA A 32 -1.88 15.50 -21.69
C ALA A 32 -1.36 16.86 -21.19
N ALA A 33 -0.41 16.83 -20.24
CA ALA A 33 0.24 18.03 -19.71
C ALA A 33 1.49 18.47 -20.49
N GLY A 34 1.83 17.85 -21.62
CA GLY A 34 3.05 18.13 -22.39
C GLY A 34 4.36 17.68 -21.72
N ARG A 35 4.29 16.84 -20.68
CA ARG A 35 5.42 16.35 -19.87
C ARG A 35 5.66 14.84 -20.03
N GLY A 36 5.23 14.24 -21.14
CA GLY A 36 5.27 12.79 -21.34
C GLY A 36 6.67 12.17 -21.22
N ALA A 37 7.70 12.82 -21.80
CA ALA A 37 9.08 12.34 -21.73
C ALA A 37 9.62 12.36 -20.28
N GLU A 38 9.32 13.39 -19.52
CA GLU A 38 9.71 13.52 -18.11
C GLU A 38 9.08 12.42 -17.25
N VAL A 39 7.79 12.13 -17.47
CA VAL A 39 7.09 11.06 -16.75
C VAL A 39 7.65 9.70 -17.13
N ALA A 40 7.96 9.46 -18.41
CA ALA A 40 8.55 8.21 -18.86
C ALA A 40 9.93 7.96 -18.22
N ASP A 41 10.81 8.96 -18.19
CA ASP A 41 12.11 8.90 -17.50
C ASP A 41 11.90 8.69 -15.98
N GLY A 42 10.95 9.40 -15.38
CA GLY A 42 10.60 9.24 -13.99
C GLY A 42 10.15 7.80 -13.64
N ILE A 43 9.35 7.16 -14.48
CA ILE A 43 8.92 5.76 -14.29
C ILE A 43 10.13 4.82 -14.35
N ALA A 44 11.03 5.00 -15.32
CA ALA A 44 12.24 4.17 -15.42
C ALA A 44 13.09 4.26 -14.14
N ARG A 45 13.38 5.48 -13.68
CA ARG A 45 14.11 5.68 -12.42
C ARG A 45 13.37 5.19 -11.18
N THR A 46 12.03 5.21 -11.19
CA THR A 46 11.24 4.61 -10.10
C THR A 46 11.37 3.10 -10.08
N ALA A 47 11.48 2.45 -11.25
CA ALA A 47 11.75 1.02 -11.34
C ALA A 47 13.13 0.66 -10.77
N ASP A 48 14.17 1.44 -11.08
CA ASP A 48 15.51 1.25 -10.50
C ASP A 48 15.49 1.40 -8.97
N LEU A 49 14.79 2.41 -8.44
CA LEU A 49 14.61 2.59 -6.99
C LEU A 49 13.89 1.41 -6.35
N LEU A 50 12.87 0.84 -7.01
CA LEU A 50 12.20 -0.35 -6.51
C LEU A 50 13.16 -1.54 -6.46
N GLU A 51 13.95 -1.78 -7.50
CA GLU A 51 14.91 -2.89 -7.54
C GLU A 51 15.92 -2.81 -6.38
N GLU A 52 16.44 -1.62 -6.10
CA GLU A 52 17.37 -1.39 -4.98
C GLU A 52 16.70 -1.53 -3.61
N PHE A 53 15.45 -1.09 -3.49
CA PHE A 53 14.75 -0.99 -2.22
C PHE A 53 14.06 -2.29 -1.78
N LEU A 54 13.53 -3.07 -2.72
CA LEU A 54 12.75 -4.29 -2.44
C LEU A 54 13.45 -5.28 -1.49
N PRO A 55 14.76 -5.59 -1.63
CA PRO A 55 15.43 -6.53 -0.72
C PRO A 55 15.50 -6.05 0.74
N VAL A 56 15.59 -4.73 0.94
CA VAL A 56 15.57 -4.13 2.29
C VAL A 56 14.18 -4.22 2.89
N LEU A 57 13.17 -3.93 2.07
CA LEU A 57 11.78 -3.96 2.46
C LEU A 57 11.31 -5.37 2.82
N GLU A 58 11.70 -6.38 2.03
CA GLU A 58 11.37 -7.79 2.26
C GLU A 58 11.79 -8.26 3.66
N ARG A 59 13.00 -7.90 4.11
CA ARG A 59 13.45 -8.23 5.47
C ARG A 59 12.57 -7.60 6.54
N ARG A 60 12.22 -6.31 6.38
CA ARG A 60 11.38 -5.59 7.35
C ARG A 60 9.95 -6.11 7.43
N VAL A 61 9.35 -6.41 6.28
CA VAL A 61 7.98 -6.94 6.27
C VAL A 61 7.89 -8.36 6.81
N SER A 62 8.94 -9.17 6.68
CA SER A 62 8.97 -10.53 7.22
C SER A 62 8.88 -10.53 8.75
N GLU A 63 9.59 -9.62 9.43
CA GLU A 63 9.49 -9.44 10.88
C GLU A 63 8.09 -8.95 11.28
N LEU A 64 7.58 -7.95 10.57
CA LEU A 64 6.24 -7.42 10.80
C LEU A 64 5.14 -8.48 10.59
N ALA A 65 5.26 -9.32 9.58
CA ALA A 65 4.31 -10.37 9.28
C ALA A 65 4.11 -11.36 10.44
N VAL A 66 5.18 -11.70 11.14
CA VAL A 66 5.11 -12.57 12.33
C VAL A 66 4.30 -11.90 13.44
N SER A 67 4.54 -10.61 13.71
CA SER A 67 3.82 -9.87 14.75
C SER A 67 2.33 -9.69 14.42
N LEU A 68 1.96 -9.71 13.14
CA LEU A 68 0.59 -9.56 12.66
C LEU A 68 -0.11 -10.90 12.37
N ALA A 69 0.51 -12.05 12.61
CA ALA A 69 -0.05 -13.34 12.25
C ALA A 69 -1.42 -13.64 12.91
N PHE A 70 -1.68 -13.07 14.07
CA PHE A 70 -2.96 -13.20 14.79
C PHE A 70 -4.05 -12.22 14.31
N VAL A 71 -3.69 -11.21 13.52
CA VAL A 71 -4.60 -10.12 13.12
C VAL A 71 -5.63 -10.63 12.12
N GLY A 72 -6.91 -10.36 12.42
CA GLY A 72 -8.05 -10.66 11.54
C GLY A 72 -8.73 -9.42 10.96
N ARG A 73 -8.42 -8.23 11.47
CA ARG A 73 -8.99 -6.95 11.01
C ARG A 73 -7.99 -5.81 11.19
N MET A 74 -8.05 -4.80 10.34
CA MET A 74 -7.26 -3.58 10.46
C MET A 74 -7.83 -2.45 9.62
N PHE A 75 -7.44 -1.22 9.91
CA PHE A 75 -7.65 -0.09 9.00
C PHE A 75 -6.36 0.22 8.22
N VAL A 76 -6.52 0.61 6.95
CA VAL A 76 -5.44 1.13 6.11
C VAL A 76 -5.80 2.55 5.70
N ILE A 77 -5.01 3.51 6.16
CA ILE A 77 -5.31 4.93 6.04
C ILE A 77 -4.44 5.54 4.93
N GLY A 78 -5.10 6.12 3.95
CA GLY A 78 -4.45 6.91 2.90
C GLY A 78 -5.23 8.19 2.63
N ARG A 79 -4.61 9.17 1.95
CA ARG A 79 -5.30 10.40 1.50
C ARG A 79 -4.75 10.83 0.14
N GLY A 80 -5.60 11.49 -0.66
CA GLY A 80 -5.22 11.84 -2.02
C GLY A 80 -4.87 10.61 -2.86
N PRO A 81 -3.77 10.63 -3.61
CA PRO A 81 -3.34 9.48 -4.41
C PRO A 81 -3.12 8.21 -3.59
N GLU A 82 -2.70 8.33 -2.33
CA GLU A 82 -2.44 7.20 -1.44
C GLU A 82 -3.73 6.51 -0.95
N PHE A 83 -4.89 7.08 -1.17
CA PHE A 83 -6.14 6.36 -0.90
C PHE A 83 -6.32 5.17 -1.87
N ALA A 84 -5.89 5.33 -3.13
CA ALA A 84 -5.86 4.21 -4.07
C ALA A 84 -4.88 3.11 -3.61
N THR A 85 -3.70 3.50 -3.09
CA THR A 85 -2.72 2.59 -2.49
C THR A 85 -3.31 1.86 -1.27
N ALA A 86 -4.03 2.59 -0.39
CA ALA A 86 -4.69 1.99 0.77
C ALA A 86 -5.73 0.95 0.36
N ARG A 87 -6.52 1.22 -0.69
CA ARG A 87 -7.49 0.26 -1.23
C ARG A 87 -6.82 -0.98 -1.79
N GLU A 88 -5.73 -0.83 -2.54
CA GLU A 88 -4.98 -1.96 -3.09
C GLU A 88 -4.37 -2.83 -1.98
N ILE A 89 -3.73 -2.22 -0.98
CA ILE A 89 -3.17 -2.92 0.17
C ILE A 89 -4.28 -3.70 0.92
N SER A 90 -5.40 -3.04 1.19
CA SER A 90 -6.54 -3.67 1.86
C SER A 90 -7.07 -4.86 1.08
N LEU A 91 -7.20 -4.72 -0.25
CA LEU A 91 -7.63 -5.81 -1.11
C LEU A 91 -6.65 -7.00 -1.06
N LYS A 92 -5.34 -6.75 -1.13
CA LYS A 92 -4.34 -7.83 -1.04
C LYS A 92 -4.40 -8.56 0.29
N LEU A 93 -4.53 -7.84 1.40
CA LEU A 93 -4.66 -8.44 2.73
C LEU A 93 -5.95 -9.26 2.88
N LEU A 94 -7.04 -8.78 2.30
CA LEU A 94 -8.32 -9.50 2.28
C LEU A 94 -8.22 -10.79 1.45
N GLU A 95 -7.70 -10.70 0.24
CA GLU A 95 -7.61 -11.82 -0.71
C GLU A 95 -6.65 -12.91 -0.24
N THR A 96 -5.47 -12.53 0.28
CA THR A 96 -4.39 -13.50 0.54
C THR A 96 -4.20 -13.85 2.00
N CYS A 97 -4.57 -12.98 2.93
CA CYS A 97 -4.27 -13.13 4.36
C CYS A 97 -5.48 -13.39 5.26
N ARG A 98 -6.70 -13.37 4.70
CA ARG A 98 -7.95 -13.43 5.49
C ARG A 98 -8.01 -12.35 6.56
N VAL A 99 -7.55 -11.15 6.23
CA VAL A 99 -7.64 -9.97 7.08
C VAL A 99 -8.72 -9.05 6.52
N ALA A 100 -9.74 -8.76 7.31
CA ALA A 100 -10.73 -7.75 6.97
C ALA A 100 -10.08 -6.36 7.09
N ALA A 101 -9.29 -6.00 6.09
CA ALA A 101 -8.62 -4.70 6.01
C ALA A 101 -9.55 -3.69 5.35
N GLU A 102 -9.90 -2.63 6.06
CA GLU A 102 -10.78 -1.58 5.55
C GLU A 102 -9.96 -0.35 5.19
N PRO A 103 -10.02 0.11 3.92
CA PRO A 103 -9.36 1.33 3.51
C PRO A 103 -10.21 2.54 3.91
N LEU A 104 -9.63 3.49 4.64
CA LEU A 104 -10.28 4.73 5.04
C LEU A 104 -9.43 5.94 4.61
N THR A 105 -10.11 7.06 4.35
CA THR A 105 -9.36 8.32 4.28
C THR A 105 -8.98 8.76 5.70
N ALA A 106 -7.92 9.57 5.81
CA ALA A 106 -7.52 10.13 7.09
C ALA A 106 -8.66 10.90 7.77
N THR A 107 -9.51 11.56 6.98
CA THR A 107 -10.67 12.29 7.49
C THR A 107 -11.77 11.35 8.00
N ASP A 108 -12.06 10.27 7.26
CA ASP A 108 -13.12 9.34 7.65
C ASP A 108 -12.81 8.68 8.98
N LEU A 109 -11.54 8.32 9.25
CA LEU A 109 -11.17 7.67 10.51
C LEU A 109 -11.62 8.49 11.73
N VAL A 110 -11.40 9.79 11.72
CA VAL A 110 -11.68 10.66 12.89
C VAL A 110 -13.17 10.93 13.11
N HIS A 111 -14.00 10.71 12.09
CA HIS A 111 -15.45 10.99 12.14
C HIS A 111 -16.35 9.80 12.50
N GLY A 112 -15.79 8.76 13.10
CA GLY A 112 -16.59 7.61 13.56
C GLY A 112 -15.80 6.34 13.76
N PRO A 113 -15.11 5.81 12.72
CA PRO A 113 -14.38 4.54 12.79
C PRO A 113 -13.33 4.44 13.91
N VAL A 114 -12.79 5.57 14.38
CA VAL A 114 -11.88 5.62 15.55
C VAL A 114 -12.50 4.96 16.79
N ALA A 115 -13.82 4.96 16.91
CA ALA A 115 -14.52 4.32 18.03
C ALA A 115 -14.44 2.78 18.02
N ALA A 116 -14.06 2.17 16.88
CA ALA A 116 -13.88 0.72 16.77
C ALA A 116 -12.48 0.26 17.18
N LEU A 117 -11.57 1.18 17.45
CA LEU A 117 -10.16 0.90 17.73
C LEU A 117 -9.95 0.49 19.20
N ASP A 118 -9.00 -0.42 19.40
CA ASP A 118 -8.48 -0.84 20.69
C ASP A 118 -6.99 -1.21 20.56
N GLY A 119 -6.35 -1.62 21.66
CA GLY A 119 -4.92 -1.94 21.70
C GLY A 119 -4.50 -3.12 20.80
N LEU A 120 -5.45 -3.93 20.35
CA LEU A 120 -5.21 -5.07 19.43
C LEU A 120 -5.62 -4.77 17.99
N PHE A 121 -6.09 -3.55 17.72
CA PHE A 121 -6.54 -3.14 16.40
C PHE A 121 -5.40 -2.41 15.65
N PRO A 122 -4.75 -3.02 14.65
CA PRO A 122 -3.73 -2.34 13.88
C PRO A 122 -4.34 -1.27 12.97
N VAL A 123 -3.65 -0.12 12.90
CA VAL A 123 -3.93 0.95 11.94
C VAL A 123 -2.68 1.20 11.12
N TRP A 124 -2.75 0.98 9.84
CA TRP A 124 -1.68 1.26 8.90
C TRP A 124 -1.90 2.61 8.24
N THR A 125 -0.99 3.53 8.42
CA THR A 125 -1.00 4.85 7.80
C THR A 125 0.01 4.91 6.66
N ILE A 126 -0.42 5.41 5.49
CA ILE A 126 0.45 5.68 4.35
C ILE A 126 0.68 7.19 4.32
N ALA A 127 1.87 7.61 4.73
CA ALA A 127 2.25 9.01 4.88
C ALA A 127 3.18 9.43 3.74
N SER A 128 2.72 10.31 2.87
CA SER A 128 3.51 10.90 1.80
C SER A 128 3.94 12.32 2.14
N ALA A 129 5.13 12.75 1.67
CA ALA A 129 5.65 14.10 1.86
C ALA A 129 4.95 15.09 0.92
N ASP A 130 3.64 15.26 1.11
CA ASP A 130 2.77 16.13 0.32
C ASP A 130 1.74 16.85 1.21
N GLU A 131 0.81 17.53 0.60
CA GLU A 131 -0.28 18.28 1.26
C GLU A 131 -1.23 17.42 2.12
N SER A 132 -1.23 16.11 1.93
CA SER A 132 -2.06 15.18 2.71
C SER A 132 -1.48 14.85 4.08
N LEU A 133 -0.18 15.04 4.28
CA LEU A 133 0.55 14.64 5.49
C LEU A 133 -0.04 15.15 6.81
N PRO A 134 -0.46 16.43 6.94
CA PRO A 134 -1.05 16.91 8.19
C PRO A 134 -2.27 16.12 8.62
N ALA A 135 -3.17 15.78 7.69
CA ALA A 135 -4.37 15.00 8.00
C ALA A 135 -4.05 13.54 8.35
N VAL A 136 -3.04 12.94 7.70
CA VAL A 136 -2.60 11.57 8.03
C VAL A 136 -1.95 11.53 9.42
N ARG A 137 -1.18 12.55 9.80
CA ARG A 137 -0.61 12.69 11.15
C ARG A 137 -1.68 12.85 12.22
N GLU A 138 -2.72 13.64 11.94
CA GLU A 138 -3.86 13.80 12.85
C GLU A 138 -4.59 12.47 13.04
N ALA A 139 -4.92 11.77 11.97
CA ALA A 139 -5.56 10.46 12.02
C ALA A 139 -4.73 9.43 12.83
N ALA A 140 -3.41 9.40 12.60
CA ALA A 140 -2.49 8.56 13.37
C ALA A 140 -2.48 8.92 14.86
N ALA A 141 -2.45 10.22 15.19
CA ALA A 141 -2.49 10.69 16.57
C ALA A 141 -3.79 10.25 17.28
N ARG A 142 -4.94 10.40 16.61
CA ARG A 142 -6.24 9.96 17.14
C ARG A 142 -6.31 8.45 17.35
N ALA A 143 -5.80 7.66 16.40
CA ALA A 143 -5.73 6.21 16.56
C ALA A 143 -4.85 5.80 17.76
N ARG A 144 -3.72 6.47 17.95
CA ARG A 144 -2.83 6.24 19.08
C ARG A 144 -3.46 6.61 20.43
N GLU A 145 -4.21 7.71 20.50
CA GLU A 145 -4.90 8.15 21.73
C GLU A 145 -5.84 7.09 22.29
N VAL A 146 -6.45 6.28 21.43
CA VAL A 146 -7.31 5.16 21.80
C VAL A 146 -6.57 3.83 21.91
N GLY A 147 -5.25 3.85 21.83
CA GLY A 147 -4.36 2.71 22.08
C GLY A 147 -4.09 1.81 20.88
N ALA A 148 -4.52 2.16 19.66
CA ALA A 148 -4.30 1.33 18.47
C ALA A 148 -2.81 1.14 18.16
N THR A 149 -2.44 -0.02 17.65
CA THR A 149 -1.09 -0.31 17.16
C THR A 149 -0.88 0.34 15.79
N LEU A 150 0.06 1.28 15.69
CA LEU A 150 0.33 1.99 14.45
C LEU A 150 1.42 1.32 13.61
N ILE A 151 1.16 1.20 12.30
CA ILE A 151 2.14 0.90 11.26
C ILE A 151 2.21 2.14 10.36
N ALA A 152 3.41 2.65 10.09
CA ALA A 152 3.62 3.79 9.23
C ALA A 152 4.45 3.42 8.01
N SER A 153 3.94 3.73 6.81
CA SER A 153 4.68 3.57 5.55
C SER A 153 4.62 4.85 4.72
N GLY A 154 5.37 4.88 3.61
CA GLY A 154 5.41 6.01 2.70
C GLY A 154 6.66 6.86 2.84
N THR A 155 6.76 7.89 2.01
CA THR A 155 7.95 8.78 1.94
C THR A 155 8.15 9.64 3.19
N ALA A 156 7.09 9.84 3.98
CA ALA A 156 7.08 10.58 5.25
C ALA A 156 6.73 9.68 6.45
N ALA A 157 6.94 8.37 6.35
CA ALA A 157 6.63 7.43 7.44
C ALA A 157 7.25 7.83 8.79
N ALA A 158 8.47 8.37 8.77
CA ALA A 158 9.17 8.81 9.98
C ALA A 158 8.50 9.99 10.71
N GLU A 159 7.59 10.70 10.04
CA GLU A 159 6.84 11.80 10.65
C GLU A 159 5.59 11.34 11.42
N ILE A 160 5.26 10.06 11.34
CA ILE A 160 4.19 9.46 12.14
C ILE A 160 4.74 9.09 13.52
N ALA A 161 4.47 9.94 14.49
CA ALA A 161 5.01 9.77 15.85
C ALA A 161 4.54 8.46 16.49
N SER A 162 5.49 7.75 17.11
CA SER A 162 5.23 6.55 17.95
C SER A 162 4.54 5.41 17.20
N ALA A 163 4.80 5.24 15.91
CA ALA A 163 4.42 4.02 15.22
C ALA A 163 5.25 2.85 15.79
N ALA A 164 4.59 1.70 15.96
CA ALA A 164 5.26 0.48 16.40
C ALA A 164 6.17 -0.09 15.29
N HIS A 165 5.80 0.15 14.04
CA HIS A 165 6.53 -0.33 12.87
C HIS A 165 6.64 0.75 11.80
N TYR A 166 7.82 0.88 11.19
CA TYR A 166 8.10 1.83 10.14
C TYR A 166 8.57 1.12 8.86
N LEU A 167 7.87 1.40 7.77
CA LEU A 167 8.17 0.90 6.42
C LEU A 167 8.37 2.10 5.47
N PRO A 168 9.42 2.93 5.69
CA PRO A 168 9.66 4.08 4.83
C PRO A 168 9.99 3.62 3.41
N VAL A 169 9.56 4.40 2.43
CA VAL A 169 9.94 4.22 1.02
C VAL A 169 10.75 5.44 0.55
N PRO A 170 11.65 5.27 -0.43
CA PRO A 170 12.38 6.39 -0.97
C PRO A 170 11.44 7.38 -1.69
N PRO A 171 11.81 8.67 -1.80
CA PRO A 171 11.05 9.61 -2.61
C PRO A 171 11.20 9.27 -4.11
N PRO A 172 10.09 9.31 -4.88
CA PRO A 172 10.17 9.11 -6.32
C PRO A 172 10.81 10.32 -7.02
N PRO A 173 11.28 10.17 -8.27
CA PRO A 173 11.81 11.28 -9.06
C PRO A 173 10.82 12.43 -9.28
N ILE A 174 9.54 12.10 -9.37
CA ILE A 174 8.44 13.08 -9.43
C ILE A 174 7.29 12.63 -8.52
N PRO A 175 6.62 13.55 -7.81
CA PRO A 175 5.58 13.21 -6.81
C PRO A 175 4.42 12.37 -7.38
N LEU A 176 4.05 12.55 -8.64
CA LEU A 176 3.00 11.78 -9.32
C LEU A 176 3.22 10.26 -9.23
N LEU A 177 4.46 9.80 -9.08
CA LEU A 177 4.84 8.38 -9.07
C LEU A 177 4.92 7.78 -7.65
N THR A 178 4.62 8.56 -6.61
CA THR A 178 4.66 8.09 -5.21
C THR A 178 3.87 6.78 -5.00
N PRO A 179 2.67 6.57 -5.55
CA PRO A 179 1.91 5.33 -5.36
C PRO A 179 2.62 4.08 -5.90
N LEU A 180 3.53 4.20 -6.88
CA LEU A 180 4.32 3.07 -7.38
C LEU A 180 5.28 2.52 -6.32
N LEU A 181 5.82 3.39 -5.46
CA LEU A 181 6.70 3.00 -4.36
C LEU A 181 5.89 2.64 -3.10
N SER A 182 4.86 3.42 -2.79
CA SER A 182 4.07 3.27 -1.56
C SER A 182 3.24 1.98 -1.52
N VAL A 183 2.95 1.35 -2.66
CA VAL A 183 2.23 0.07 -2.70
C VAL A 183 3.13 -1.12 -2.35
N ALA A 184 4.43 -1.04 -2.58
CA ALA A 184 5.37 -2.15 -2.40
C ALA A 184 5.38 -2.72 -0.97
N PRO A 185 5.38 -1.92 0.12
CA PRO A 185 5.24 -2.44 1.47
C PRO A 185 4.01 -3.33 1.67
N GLY A 186 2.88 -2.94 1.08
CA GLY A 186 1.63 -3.68 1.22
C GLY A 186 1.62 -5.00 0.45
N GLN A 187 2.11 -4.99 -0.77
CA GLN A 187 2.20 -6.20 -1.59
C GLN A 187 3.15 -7.22 -0.95
N LEU A 188 4.31 -6.78 -0.47
CA LEU A 188 5.26 -7.64 0.21
C LEU A 188 4.74 -8.12 1.57
N LEU A 189 4.08 -7.27 2.36
CA LEU A 189 3.49 -7.69 3.62
C LEU A 189 2.37 -8.71 3.40
N ALA A 190 1.53 -8.52 2.39
CA ALA A 190 0.48 -9.48 2.08
C ALA A 190 1.05 -10.87 1.76
N TRP A 191 2.14 -10.92 0.98
CA TRP A 191 2.88 -12.16 0.70
C TRP A 191 3.48 -12.78 1.98
N ALA A 192 4.22 -12.01 2.77
CA ALA A 192 4.88 -12.50 3.98
C ALA A 192 3.87 -12.94 5.06
N LEU A 193 2.78 -12.16 5.23
CA LEU A 193 1.74 -12.45 6.20
C LEU A 193 0.92 -13.70 5.81
N ALA A 194 0.65 -13.89 4.51
CA ALA A 194 0.02 -15.13 4.05
C ALA A 194 0.88 -16.36 4.44
N GLN A 195 2.19 -16.29 4.23
CA GLN A 195 3.09 -17.38 4.64
C GLN A 195 3.13 -17.57 6.15
N ALA A 196 3.20 -16.48 6.95
CA ALA A 196 3.16 -16.55 8.41
C ALA A 196 1.85 -17.21 8.92
N LYS A 197 0.74 -16.98 8.22
CA LYS A 197 -0.57 -17.62 8.47
C LYS A 197 -0.71 -19.01 7.84
N ARG A 198 0.32 -19.53 7.16
CA ARG A 198 0.31 -20.79 6.41
C ARG A 198 -0.77 -20.84 5.32
N LEU A 199 -0.98 -19.72 4.64
CA LEU A 199 -1.86 -19.57 3.49
C LEU A 199 -1.04 -19.52 2.20
N ASP A 200 -1.63 -19.92 1.08
CA ASP A 200 -1.03 -19.79 -0.24
C ASP A 200 -1.43 -18.45 -0.87
N PRO A 201 -0.50 -17.47 -0.98
CA PRO A 201 -0.82 -16.16 -1.55
C PRO A 201 -1.11 -16.20 -3.06
N ASP A 202 -0.59 -17.19 -3.78
CA ASP A 202 -0.80 -17.34 -5.21
C ASP A 202 -2.16 -17.96 -5.55
N ARG A 203 -2.69 -18.79 -4.63
CA ARG A 203 -3.95 -19.52 -4.79
C ARG A 203 -4.83 -19.41 -3.56
N PRO A 204 -5.33 -18.22 -3.23
CA PRO A 204 -6.19 -18.03 -2.07
C PRO A 204 -7.45 -18.89 -2.17
N SER A 205 -7.81 -19.55 -1.07
CA SER A 205 -8.98 -20.42 -1.05
C SER A 205 -10.27 -19.63 -1.33
N GLY A 206 -11.15 -20.18 -2.15
CA GLY A 206 -12.42 -19.54 -2.50
C GLY A 206 -12.35 -18.56 -3.68
N LEU A 207 -11.16 -18.22 -4.15
CA LEU A 207 -10.99 -17.37 -5.33
C LEU A 207 -10.59 -18.20 -6.55
N ARG A 208 -11.01 -17.76 -7.71
CA ARG A 208 -10.60 -18.30 -9.02
C ARG A 208 -10.14 -17.14 -9.88
N LYS A 209 -9.11 -17.38 -10.69
CA LYS A 209 -8.71 -16.39 -11.68
C LYS A 209 -9.79 -16.35 -12.78
N ILE A 210 -10.66 -15.36 -12.70
CA ILE A 210 -11.65 -15.12 -13.73
C ILE A 210 -10.98 -14.26 -14.80
N THR A 211 -10.48 -14.93 -15.85
CA THR A 211 -10.15 -14.24 -17.09
C THR A 211 -11.37 -14.34 -17.99
N LEU A 212 -12.38 -13.54 -17.74
CA LEU A 212 -13.42 -13.27 -18.72
C LEU A 212 -13.00 -11.98 -19.45
N ALA A 213 -12.09 -12.11 -20.40
CA ALA A 213 -12.05 -11.18 -21.51
C ALA A 213 -12.97 -11.75 -22.59
N PRO A 214 -14.04 -11.04 -23.01
CA PRO A 214 -14.77 -11.39 -24.21
C PRO A 214 -13.90 -11.20 -25.45
#